data_d098c1c955cc4838163ddfdc51633716
#
_entry.id   d098c1c955cc4838163ddfdc51633716
#
_cell.length_a   1.000
_cell.length_b   1.000
_cell.length_c   1.000
_cell.angle_alpha   90.00
_cell.angle_beta   90.00
_cell.angle_gamma   90.00
#
_symmetry.space_group_name_H-M   'P 1'
#
loop_
_entity.id
_entity.type
_entity.pdbx_description
1 polymer ?
#
loop_
_entity_poly.entity_id
_entity_poly.type
_entity_poly.pdbx_seq_one_letter_code
_entity_poly.pdbx_strand_id
1 'polypeptide(L)'
;MKIIQKIINETLITFGILTAIFAILTFFIGDQAASVSTLFTCGNLAIPVKSIFQFFILSFLIALLKNFMYSNYMIKKLPRVLRQIILFVLCFILLVIMILVCGWFSTDSKLPWLLTALAFVLSFSCTIIITTLLEKKDDDKMNSALEKFK
;
A
#
# COMPACT_ATOMS: atom_id res chain seq x y z
N MET A 1 -10.77 -19.22 11.97
CA MET A 1 -10.65 -19.45 10.51
C MET A 1 -10.90 -18.23 9.65
N LYS A 2 -12.03 -17.49 9.78
CA LYS A 2 -12.36 -16.34 8.91
C LYS A 2 -11.33 -15.19 8.92
N ILE A 3 -10.70 -14.87 10.06
CA ILE A 3 -9.72 -13.77 10.18
C ILE A 3 -8.42 -14.11 9.46
N ILE A 4 -7.90 -15.32 9.66
CA ILE A 4 -6.65 -15.78 9.02
C ILE A 4 -6.82 -15.80 7.50
N GLN A 5 -7.94 -16.31 7.02
CA GLN A 5 -8.26 -16.37 5.60
C GLN A 5 -8.38 -14.96 4.98
N LYS A 6 -8.92 -13.99 5.73
CA LYS A 6 -8.98 -12.59 5.33
C LYS A 6 -7.58 -11.99 5.22
N ILE A 7 -6.71 -12.19 6.22
CA ILE A 7 -5.32 -11.69 6.21
C ILE A 7 -4.56 -12.27 5.02
N ILE A 8 -4.65 -13.58 4.77
CA ILE A 8 -3.99 -14.24 3.65
C ILE A 8 -4.47 -13.63 2.31
N ASN A 9 -5.78 -13.48 2.15
CA ASN A 9 -6.34 -12.92 0.91
C ASN A 9 -5.89 -11.46 0.68
N GLU A 10 -5.93 -10.62 1.71
CA GLU A 10 -5.45 -9.25 1.63
C GLU A 10 -3.94 -9.17 1.35
N THR A 11 -3.14 -10.07 1.95
CA THR A 11 -1.70 -10.19 1.67
C THR A 11 -1.45 -10.51 0.20
N LEU A 12 -2.14 -11.52 -0.34
CA LEU A 12 -1.97 -11.95 -1.74
C LEU A 12 -2.39 -10.86 -2.72
N ILE A 13 -3.50 -10.18 -2.46
CA ILE A 13 -3.97 -9.07 -3.31
C ILE A 13 -2.94 -7.93 -3.30
N THR A 14 -2.50 -7.49 -2.11
CA THR A 14 -1.52 -6.41 -1.98
C THR A 14 -0.18 -6.78 -2.62
N PHE A 15 0.28 -8.01 -2.40
CA PHE A 15 1.49 -8.54 -3.03
C PHE A 15 1.39 -8.58 -4.55
N GLY A 16 0.27 -9.06 -5.09
CA GLY A 16 0.03 -9.11 -6.53
C GLY A 16 0.06 -7.71 -7.16
N ILE A 17 -0.61 -6.73 -6.55
CA ILE A 17 -0.62 -5.34 -7.01
C ILE A 17 0.79 -4.74 -6.96
N LEU A 18 1.50 -4.88 -5.84
CA LEU A 18 2.87 -4.37 -5.69
C LEU A 18 3.82 -4.97 -6.73
N THR A 19 3.77 -6.29 -6.91
CA THR A 19 4.62 -6.98 -7.87
C THR A 19 4.30 -6.58 -9.31
N ALA A 20 3.02 -6.41 -9.66
CA ALA A 20 2.60 -5.97 -10.99
C ALA A 20 3.08 -4.54 -11.29
N ILE A 21 2.89 -3.60 -10.35
CA ILE A 21 3.38 -2.23 -10.49
C ILE A 21 4.90 -2.22 -10.63
N PHE A 22 5.58 -3.01 -9.80
CA PHE A 22 7.04 -3.08 -9.84
C PHE A 22 7.56 -3.72 -11.14
N ALA A 23 6.88 -4.72 -11.68
CA ALA A 23 7.22 -5.31 -12.97
C ALA A 23 7.12 -4.28 -14.12
N ILE A 24 6.07 -3.45 -14.11
CA ILE A 24 5.90 -2.35 -15.06
C ILE A 24 7.03 -1.33 -14.92
N LEU A 25 7.36 -0.92 -13.69
CA LEU A 25 8.46 0.01 -13.45
C LEU A 25 9.80 -0.58 -13.87
N THR A 26 10.07 -1.85 -13.58
CA THR A 26 11.28 -2.55 -14.00
C THR A 26 11.43 -2.53 -15.51
N PHE A 27 10.35 -2.77 -16.24
CA PHE A 27 10.36 -2.74 -17.71
C PHE A 27 10.73 -1.37 -18.28
N PHE A 28 10.21 -0.27 -17.69
CA PHE A 28 10.41 1.08 -18.23
C PHE A 28 11.71 1.75 -17.76
N ILE A 29 12.10 1.57 -16.50
CA ILE A 29 13.19 2.32 -15.88
C ILE A 29 14.25 1.43 -15.21
N GLY A 30 14.16 0.11 -15.33
CA GLY A 30 15.02 -0.83 -14.62
C GLY A 30 16.51 -0.56 -14.80
N ASP A 31 16.96 -0.35 -16.03
CA ASP A 31 18.38 -0.11 -16.34
C ASP A 31 18.89 1.22 -15.76
N GLN A 32 18.07 2.27 -15.78
CA GLN A 32 18.43 3.58 -15.22
C GLN A 32 18.42 3.54 -13.69
N ALA A 33 17.49 2.80 -13.10
CA ALA A 33 17.35 2.67 -11.66
C ALA A 33 18.35 1.68 -11.03
N ALA A 34 18.96 0.80 -11.82
CA ALA A 34 19.94 -0.19 -11.33
C ALA A 34 21.15 0.45 -10.63
N SER A 35 21.54 1.65 -11.02
CA SER A 35 22.65 2.39 -10.41
C SER A 35 22.33 2.99 -9.04
N VAL A 36 21.04 3.19 -8.71
CA VAL A 36 20.61 3.90 -7.49
C VAL A 36 19.78 3.05 -6.53
N SER A 37 19.32 1.87 -6.97
CA SER A 37 18.44 1.02 -6.16
C SER A 37 18.79 -0.45 -6.28
N THR A 38 18.90 -1.12 -5.14
CA THR A 38 19.12 -2.57 -5.09
C THR A 38 17.90 -3.39 -5.56
N LEU A 39 16.74 -2.76 -5.67
CA LEU A 39 15.54 -3.38 -6.22
C LEU A 39 15.67 -3.69 -7.71
N PHE A 40 16.47 -2.91 -8.45
CA PHE A 40 16.64 -3.01 -9.89
C PHE A 40 18.00 -3.57 -10.31
N THR A 41 18.65 -4.38 -9.44
CA THR A 41 19.99 -4.93 -9.73
C THR A 41 20.08 -5.75 -11.02
N CYS A 42 18.97 -6.30 -11.50
CA CYS A 42 18.90 -7.02 -12.77
C CYS A 42 18.51 -6.13 -13.97
N GLY A 43 18.46 -4.80 -13.79
CA GLY A 43 18.01 -3.87 -14.82
C GLY A 43 16.57 -4.12 -15.24
N ASN A 44 16.30 -4.04 -16.55
CA ASN A 44 14.98 -4.28 -17.13
C ASN A 44 14.71 -5.77 -17.43
N LEU A 45 15.69 -6.65 -17.22
CA LEU A 45 15.60 -8.07 -17.60
C LEU A 45 14.80 -8.92 -16.61
N ALA A 46 14.92 -8.64 -15.31
CA ALA A 46 14.28 -9.47 -14.28
C ALA A 46 14.12 -8.72 -12.95
N ILE A 47 13.17 -9.22 -12.14
CA ILE A 47 13.01 -8.79 -10.74
C ILE A 47 13.86 -9.72 -9.86
N PRO A 48 14.76 -9.18 -9.01
CA PRO A 48 15.52 -10.01 -8.08
C PRO A 48 14.61 -10.81 -7.14
N VAL A 49 14.89 -12.09 -6.96
CA VAL A 49 14.11 -12.96 -6.05
C VAL A 49 14.06 -12.38 -4.63
N LYS A 50 15.16 -11.76 -4.17
CA LYS A 50 15.22 -11.07 -2.88
C LYS A 50 14.13 -9.98 -2.77
N SER A 51 13.93 -9.18 -3.83
CA SER A 51 12.91 -8.14 -3.87
C SER A 51 11.49 -8.70 -3.78
N ILE A 52 11.24 -9.84 -4.43
CA ILE A 52 9.94 -10.55 -4.36
C ILE A 52 9.62 -10.95 -2.92
N PHE A 53 10.59 -11.54 -2.20
CA PHE A 53 10.40 -11.88 -0.78
C PHE A 53 10.17 -10.65 0.10
N GLN A 54 10.88 -9.56 -0.15
CA GLN A 54 10.72 -8.31 0.57
C GLN A 54 9.32 -7.71 0.35
N PHE A 55 8.80 -7.75 -0.87
CA PHE A 55 7.42 -7.32 -1.18
C PHE A 55 6.38 -8.23 -0.51
N PHE A 56 6.63 -9.53 -0.43
CA PHE A 56 5.73 -10.43 0.28
C PHE A 56 5.67 -10.10 1.77
N ILE A 57 6.80 -9.88 2.43
CA ILE A 57 6.88 -9.48 3.84
C ILE A 57 6.18 -8.13 4.04
N LEU A 58 6.45 -7.14 3.20
CA LEU A 58 5.81 -5.83 3.28
C LEU A 58 4.29 -5.95 3.16
N SER A 59 3.80 -6.71 2.18
CA SER A 59 2.36 -6.94 1.96
C SER A 59 1.70 -7.62 3.15
N PHE A 60 2.37 -8.59 3.76
CA PHE A 60 1.89 -9.27 4.96
C PHE A 60 1.77 -8.31 6.15
N LEU A 61 2.78 -7.47 6.37
CA LEU A 61 2.75 -6.46 7.44
C LEU A 61 1.66 -5.42 7.21
N ILE A 62 1.46 -4.95 5.98
CA ILE A 62 0.35 -4.03 5.62
C ILE A 62 -1.00 -4.69 5.89
N ALA A 63 -1.19 -5.96 5.52
CA ALA A 63 -2.42 -6.69 5.77
C ALA A 63 -2.72 -6.86 7.28
N LEU A 64 -1.69 -7.11 8.09
CA LEU A 64 -1.81 -7.14 9.55
C LEU A 64 -2.23 -5.78 10.12
N LEU A 65 -1.56 -4.69 9.72
CA LEU A 65 -1.90 -3.33 10.15
C LEU A 65 -3.34 -2.96 9.78
N LYS A 66 -3.72 -3.25 8.54
CA LYS A 66 -5.08 -3.00 8.05
C LYS A 66 -6.11 -3.77 8.88
N ASN A 67 -5.89 -5.06 9.11
CA ASN A 67 -6.81 -5.88 9.88
C ASN A 67 -6.92 -5.43 11.34
N PHE A 68 -5.81 -4.98 11.95
CA PHE A 68 -5.80 -4.36 13.28
C PHE A 68 -6.61 -3.07 13.33
N MET A 69 -6.41 -2.16 12.37
CA MET A 69 -7.12 -0.88 12.29
C MET A 69 -8.63 -1.05 12.00
N TYR A 70 -9.01 -2.10 11.28
CA TYR A 70 -10.41 -2.43 10.99
C TYR A 70 -11.02 -3.43 11.98
N SER A 71 -10.35 -3.72 13.10
CA SER A 71 -10.89 -4.50 14.20
C SER A 71 -12.07 -3.76 14.87
N ASN A 72 -13.04 -4.52 15.39
CA ASN A 72 -14.21 -3.99 16.11
C ASN A 72 -13.84 -3.06 17.28
N TYR A 73 -12.69 -3.28 17.90
CA TYR A 73 -12.17 -2.44 18.99
C TYR A 73 -11.84 -1.03 18.49
N MET A 74 -11.14 -0.92 17.36
CA MET A 74 -10.73 0.37 16.77
C MET A 74 -11.90 1.10 16.11
N ILE A 75 -12.85 0.35 15.52
CA ILE A 75 -14.05 0.92 14.88
C ILE A 75 -14.89 1.70 15.89
N LYS A 76 -15.02 1.21 17.12
CA LYS A 76 -15.77 1.87 18.18
C LYS A 76 -15.08 3.12 18.74
N LYS A 77 -13.75 3.21 18.67
CA LYS A 77 -12.95 4.29 19.25
C LYS A 77 -12.67 5.46 18.31
N LEU A 78 -12.55 5.19 17.01
CA LEU A 78 -12.04 6.16 16.04
C LEU A 78 -12.98 6.35 14.87
N PRO A 79 -13.25 7.60 14.44
CA PRO A 79 -13.97 7.89 13.22
C PRO A 79 -13.20 7.36 12.00
N ARG A 80 -13.93 7.04 10.91
CA ARG A 80 -13.37 6.41 9.71
C ARG A 80 -12.17 7.18 9.13
N VAL A 81 -12.31 8.50 9.01
CA VAL A 81 -11.27 9.37 8.42
C VAL A 81 -9.98 9.32 9.25
N LEU A 82 -10.09 9.44 10.57
CA LEU A 82 -8.92 9.40 11.45
C LEU A 82 -8.21 8.05 11.39
N ARG A 83 -8.96 6.96 11.33
CA ARG A 83 -8.43 5.61 11.18
C ARG A 83 -7.69 5.42 9.86
N GLN A 84 -8.18 5.99 8.76
CA GLN A 84 -7.51 5.98 7.46
C GLN A 84 -6.18 6.76 7.50
N ILE A 85 -6.17 7.94 8.12
CA ILE A 85 -4.98 8.77 8.30
C ILE A 85 -3.92 8.01 9.12
N ILE A 86 -4.33 7.42 10.24
CA ILE A 86 -3.41 6.63 11.10
C ILE A 86 -2.85 5.44 10.33
N LEU A 87 -3.68 4.70 9.61
CA LEU A 87 -3.23 3.57 8.80
C LEU A 87 -2.19 4.01 7.75
N PHE A 88 -2.44 5.16 7.10
CA PHE A 88 -1.50 5.72 6.13
C PHE A 88 -0.15 6.03 6.76
N VAL A 89 -0.14 6.75 7.88
CA VAL A 89 1.11 7.10 8.59
C VAL A 89 1.86 5.84 9.01
N LEU A 90 1.16 4.83 9.54
CA LEU A 90 1.77 3.56 9.92
C LEU A 90 2.35 2.80 8.71
N CYS A 91 1.64 2.77 7.59
CA CYS A 91 2.14 2.16 6.35
C CYS A 91 3.37 2.91 5.81
N PHE A 92 3.39 4.25 5.91
CA PHE A 92 4.54 5.06 5.52
C PHE A 92 5.76 4.77 6.39
N ILE A 93 5.59 4.75 7.71
CA ILE A 93 6.66 4.39 8.65
C ILE A 93 7.21 2.99 8.35
N LEU A 94 6.32 2.03 8.13
CA LEU A 94 6.68 0.65 7.80
C LEU A 94 7.47 0.57 6.49
N LEU A 95 7.09 1.33 5.48
CA LEU A 95 7.80 1.41 4.21
C LEU A 95 9.20 2.01 4.40
N VAL A 96 9.34 3.09 5.17
CA VAL A 96 10.64 3.69 5.49
C VAL A 96 11.53 2.70 6.23
N ILE A 97 11.00 1.98 7.20
CA ILE A 97 11.75 0.93 7.92
C ILE A 97 12.23 -0.16 6.94
N MET A 98 11.36 -0.60 6.04
CA MET A 98 11.73 -1.61 5.03
C MET A 98 12.81 -1.10 4.07
N ILE A 99 12.76 0.17 3.63
CA ILE A 99 13.80 0.77 2.80
C ILE A 99 15.15 0.75 3.51
N LEU A 100 15.19 1.14 4.80
CA LEU A 100 16.42 1.18 5.60
C LEU A 100 16.97 -0.22 5.89
N VAL A 101 16.13 -1.14 6.31
CA VAL A 101 16.54 -2.52 6.67
C VAL A 101 16.97 -3.32 5.44
N CYS A 102 16.27 -3.17 4.35
CA CYS A 102 16.56 -3.89 3.11
C CYS A 102 17.63 -3.20 2.23
N GLY A 103 17.97 -1.94 2.53
CA GLY A 103 18.91 -1.15 1.76
C GLY A 103 18.47 -0.91 0.32
N TRP A 104 17.18 -0.58 0.12
CA TRP A 104 16.63 -0.38 -1.23
C TRP A 104 17.25 0.80 -1.95
N PHE A 105 17.56 1.87 -1.21
CA PHE A 105 18.21 3.07 -1.75
C PHE A 105 19.46 3.40 -0.95
N SER A 106 20.46 4.00 -1.62
CA SER A 106 21.58 4.61 -0.95
C SER A 106 21.10 5.81 -0.11
N THR A 107 21.64 5.95 1.10
CA THR A 107 21.34 7.10 1.98
C THR A 107 21.89 8.42 1.42
N ASP A 108 22.88 8.35 0.52
CA ASP A 108 23.53 9.53 -0.06
C ASP A 108 22.70 10.18 -1.17
N SER A 109 21.83 9.43 -1.82
CA SER A 109 20.98 9.93 -2.91
C SER A 109 19.61 10.35 -2.40
N LYS A 110 19.34 11.67 -2.42
CA LYS A 110 18.05 12.24 -1.95
C LYS A 110 16.91 12.02 -2.94
N LEU A 111 17.20 11.87 -4.22
CA LEU A 111 16.20 11.77 -5.28
C LEU A 111 15.27 10.56 -5.15
N PRO A 112 15.74 9.30 -4.92
CA PRO A 112 14.87 8.14 -4.73
C PRO A 112 13.96 8.28 -3.53
N TRP A 113 14.43 8.88 -2.44
CA TRP A 113 13.64 9.13 -1.24
C TRP A 113 12.49 10.10 -1.51
N LEU A 114 12.76 11.20 -2.22
CA LEU A 114 11.76 12.19 -2.58
C LEU A 114 10.72 11.61 -3.54
N LEU A 115 11.15 10.85 -4.54
CA LEU A 115 10.24 10.18 -5.49
C LEU A 115 9.34 9.16 -4.79
N THR A 116 9.88 8.38 -3.86
CA THR A 116 9.11 7.41 -3.08
C THR A 116 8.06 8.09 -2.20
N ALA A 117 8.43 9.17 -1.50
CA ALA A 117 7.50 9.95 -0.70
C ALA A 117 6.40 10.56 -1.56
N LEU A 118 6.74 11.14 -2.71
CA LEU A 118 5.79 11.71 -3.66
C LEU A 118 4.81 10.65 -4.19
N ALA A 119 5.33 9.51 -4.65
CA ALA A 119 4.51 8.40 -5.14
C ALA A 119 3.57 7.88 -4.07
N PHE A 120 4.03 7.80 -2.81
CA PHE A 120 3.21 7.37 -1.69
C PHE A 120 2.08 8.35 -1.38
N VAL A 121 2.37 9.66 -1.35
CA VAL A 121 1.36 10.72 -1.15
C VAL A 121 0.32 10.72 -2.27
N LEU A 122 0.76 10.59 -3.53
CA LEU A 122 -0.16 10.51 -4.68
C LEU A 122 -1.08 9.29 -4.59
N SER A 123 -0.52 8.12 -4.30
CA SER A 123 -1.29 6.88 -4.14
C SER A 123 -2.33 6.99 -3.02
N PHE A 124 -1.97 7.64 -1.93
CA PHE A 124 -2.88 7.86 -0.82
C PHE A 124 -4.00 8.85 -1.17
N SER A 125 -3.65 9.95 -1.82
CA SER A 125 -4.65 10.93 -2.30
C SER A 125 -5.67 10.27 -3.22
N CYS A 126 -5.23 9.44 -4.16
CA CYS A 126 -6.11 8.64 -5.01
C CYS A 126 -7.01 7.71 -4.19
N THR A 127 -6.45 7.03 -3.21
CA THR A 127 -7.22 6.12 -2.35
C THR A 127 -8.30 6.85 -1.55
N ILE A 128 -7.99 8.02 -0.97
CA ILE A 128 -8.98 8.84 -0.26
C ILE A 128 -10.10 9.27 -1.21
N ILE A 129 -9.76 9.80 -2.39
CA ILE A 129 -10.75 10.26 -3.37
C ILE A 129 -11.69 9.12 -3.75
N ILE A 130 -11.14 7.95 -4.12
CA ILE A 130 -11.94 6.78 -4.51
C ILE A 130 -12.84 6.33 -3.36
N THR A 131 -12.30 6.23 -2.15
CA THR A 131 -13.08 5.79 -0.98
C THR A 131 -14.21 6.76 -0.67
N THR A 132 -13.95 8.07 -0.71
CA THR A 132 -14.97 9.11 -0.46
C THR A 132 -16.07 9.07 -1.52
N LEU A 133 -15.73 8.86 -2.79
CA LEU A 133 -16.70 8.73 -3.87
C LEU A 133 -17.57 7.48 -3.72
N LEU A 134 -16.98 6.35 -3.33
CA LEU A 134 -17.71 5.11 -3.09
C LEU A 134 -18.65 5.23 -1.88
N GLU A 135 -18.18 5.84 -0.78
CA GLU A 135 -19.01 6.08 0.41
C GLU A 135 -20.22 6.98 0.08
N LYS A 136 -19.99 8.08 -0.66
CA LYS A 136 -21.08 8.97 -1.09
C LYS A 136 -22.13 8.22 -1.93
N LYS A 137 -21.68 7.36 -2.84
CA LYS A 137 -22.58 6.54 -3.66
C LYS A 137 -23.39 5.52 -2.84
N ASP A 138 -22.80 4.97 -1.79
CA ASP A 138 -23.51 4.03 -0.90
C ASP A 138 -24.49 4.76 0.01
N ASP A 139 -24.15 5.95 0.51
CA ASP A 139 -25.06 6.81 1.28
C ASP A 139 -26.26 7.26 0.44
N ASP A 140 -26.05 7.65 -0.82
CA ASP A 140 -27.12 8.02 -1.76
C ASP A 140 -28.08 6.84 -2.04
N LYS A 141 -27.53 5.62 -2.20
CA LYS A 141 -28.35 4.41 -2.35
C LYS A 141 -29.16 4.11 -1.10
N MET A 142 -28.57 4.29 0.07
CA MET A 142 -29.26 4.04 1.34
C MET A 142 -30.38 5.07 1.56
N ASN A 143 -30.13 6.33 1.26
CA ASN A 143 -31.15 7.39 1.34
C ASN A 143 -32.30 7.16 0.35
N SER A 144 -31.99 6.79 -0.89
CA SER A 144 -33.03 6.48 -1.90
C SER A 144 -33.84 5.23 -1.57
N ALA A 145 -33.26 4.26 -0.85
CA ALA A 145 -33.99 3.11 -0.33
C ALA A 145 -34.95 3.50 0.82
N LEU A 146 -34.50 4.39 1.72
CA LEU A 146 -35.33 4.90 2.83
C LEU A 146 -36.51 5.74 2.34
N GLU A 147 -36.34 6.52 1.26
CA GLU A 147 -37.43 7.30 0.67
C GLU A 147 -38.55 6.42 0.06
N LYS A 148 -38.22 5.22 -0.40
CA LYS A 148 -39.21 4.26 -0.92
C LYS A 148 -40.06 3.61 0.16
N PHE A 149 -39.69 3.72 1.42
CA PHE A 149 -40.44 3.19 2.55
C PHE A 149 -41.23 4.26 3.32
N LYS A 150 -41.20 5.51 2.86
CA LYS A 150 -42.09 6.60 3.30
C LYS A 150 -43.27 6.76 2.39
#